data_36efd98299ca2a1844e8dec5b71fca86
#
_entry.id   36efd98299ca2a1844e8dec5b71fca86
#
_cell.length_a   1.000
_cell.length_b   1.000
_cell.length_c   1.000
_cell.angle_alpha   90.00
_cell.angle_beta   90.00
_cell.angle_gamma   90.00
#
_symmetry.space_group_name_H-M   'P 1'
#
loop_
_entity.id
_entity.type
_entity.pdbx_description
1 polymer ?
#
loop_
_entity_poly.entity_id
_entity_poly.type
_entity_poly.pdbx_seq_one_letter_code
_entity_poly.pdbx_strand_id
1 'polypeptide(L)'
;LFAKTFGCVRFIYNKMLDDKIKYYEKTKKKRNNTPAQYKKECPGLKEVDSLALANAQMNLQKAYNNFFRDPKVGFPKFKSRHKTRASYTTNNQKGTVALENGHLKLPKAGYVKVKQHRAIPEDYRIKSVTISQNPGGDYYASVLFEYENQVQKQPMHQFLGLDFSMQELYRDSEGREPEYPGYYRKAEQKLKREQRKLSKMQKGSKNRGKQRIRVARM
;
A
#
# COMPACT_ATOMS: atom_id res chain seq x y z
N LEU A 1 15.36 -4.71 -8.29
CA LEU A 1 14.17 -4.73 -9.12
C LEU A 1 13.01 -3.94 -8.51
N PHE A 2 12.62 -4.15 -7.24
CA PHE A 2 11.47 -3.47 -6.61
C PHE A 2 11.58 -1.93 -6.66
N ALA A 3 12.72 -1.36 -6.28
CA ALA A 3 12.93 0.08 -6.35
C ALA A 3 12.76 0.64 -7.79
N LYS A 4 13.21 -0.12 -8.81
CA LYS A 4 13.00 0.21 -10.22
C LYS A 4 11.52 0.16 -10.58
N THR A 5 10.79 -0.87 -10.14
CA THR A 5 9.34 -1.01 -10.36
C THR A 5 8.57 0.15 -9.73
N PHE A 6 8.90 0.55 -8.49
CA PHE A 6 8.30 1.74 -7.85
C PHE A 6 8.52 3.02 -8.69
N GLY A 7 9.74 3.17 -9.22
CA GLY A 7 10.09 4.28 -10.11
C GLY A 7 9.24 4.28 -11.38
N CYS A 8 9.18 3.15 -12.07
CA CYS A 8 8.44 2.99 -13.33
C CYS A 8 6.93 3.19 -13.16
N VAL A 9 6.34 2.64 -12.09
CA VAL A 9 4.91 2.82 -11.78
C VAL A 9 4.58 4.28 -11.51
N ARG A 10 5.42 5.00 -10.75
CA ARG A 10 5.25 6.43 -10.50
C ARG A 10 5.45 7.24 -11.77
N PHE A 11 6.46 6.93 -12.57
CA PHE A 11 6.75 7.59 -13.83
C PHE A 11 5.57 7.47 -14.80
N ILE A 12 5.06 6.25 -15.03
CA ILE A 12 3.97 6.04 -15.97
C ILE A 12 2.67 6.72 -15.51
N TYR A 13 2.37 6.70 -14.20
CA TYR A 13 1.24 7.43 -13.66
C TYR A 13 1.34 8.93 -13.97
N ASN A 14 2.51 9.54 -13.70
CA ASN A 14 2.75 10.96 -13.92
C ASN A 14 2.74 11.32 -15.41
N LYS A 15 3.38 10.51 -16.25
CA LYS A 15 3.42 10.72 -17.70
C LYS A 15 2.03 10.66 -18.33
N MET A 16 1.22 9.68 -17.91
CA MET A 16 -0.15 9.57 -18.38
C MET A 16 -1.04 10.72 -17.90
N LEU A 17 -0.83 11.21 -16.68
CA LEU A 17 -1.52 12.39 -16.15
C LEU A 17 -1.17 13.64 -16.94
N ASP A 18 0.11 13.91 -17.16
CA ASP A 18 0.61 15.04 -17.94
C ASP A 18 0.04 15.05 -19.37
N ASP A 19 0.13 13.91 -20.05
CA ASP A 19 -0.38 13.76 -21.40
C ASP A 19 -1.91 13.96 -21.50
N LYS A 20 -2.65 13.51 -20.49
CA LYS A 20 -4.12 13.75 -20.43
C LYS A 20 -4.43 15.23 -20.25
N ILE A 21 -3.72 15.92 -19.38
CA ILE A 21 -3.88 17.37 -19.14
C ILE A 21 -3.57 18.13 -20.44
N LYS A 22 -2.39 17.96 -21.02
CA LYS A 22 -1.94 18.64 -22.23
C LYS A 22 -2.86 18.38 -23.43
N TYR A 23 -3.33 17.15 -23.57
CA TYR A 23 -4.24 16.80 -24.66
C TYR A 23 -5.61 17.49 -24.48
N TYR A 24 -6.14 17.51 -23.25
CA TYR A 24 -7.40 18.17 -22.95
C TYR A 24 -7.33 19.68 -23.14
N GLU A 25 -6.23 20.33 -22.75
CA GLU A 25 -6.00 21.76 -22.97
C GLU A 25 -6.07 22.13 -24.46
N LYS A 26 -5.48 21.30 -25.34
CA LYS A 26 -5.45 21.51 -26.77
C LYS A 26 -6.74 21.16 -27.50
N THR A 27 -7.40 20.07 -27.10
CA THR A 27 -8.48 19.48 -27.91
C THR A 27 -9.85 19.51 -27.23
N LYS A 28 -9.89 19.79 -25.92
CA LYS A 28 -11.08 19.66 -25.05
C LYS A 28 -11.69 18.24 -25.04
N LYS A 29 -10.93 17.24 -25.51
CA LYS A 29 -11.35 15.82 -25.58
C LYS A 29 -10.57 14.96 -24.59
N LYS A 30 -11.19 13.86 -24.15
CA LYS A 30 -10.54 12.86 -23.30
C LYS A 30 -9.52 12.07 -24.10
N ARG A 31 -8.32 11.85 -23.51
CA ARG A 31 -7.30 10.97 -24.09
C ARG A 31 -7.32 9.61 -23.40
N ASN A 32 -7.44 8.55 -24.20
CA ASN A 32 -7.26 7.17 -23.75
C ASN A 32 -5.85 6.70 -24.12
N ASN A 33 -4.97 6.66 -23.15
CA ASN A 33 -3.59 6.18 -23.31
C ASN A 33 -3.37 4.94 -22.41
N THR A 34 -2.48 4.06 -22.84
CA THR A 34 -2.11 2.84 -22.13
C THR A 34 -0.61 2.81 -21.87
N PRO A 35 -0.13 2.12 -20.81
CA PRO A 35 1.29 2.00 -20.53
C PRO A 35 2.11 1.41 -21.68
N ALA A 36 1.49 0.57 -22.51
CA ALA A 36 2.16 -0.07 -23.66
C ALA A 36 2.71 0.94 -24.67
N GLN A 37 1.98 2.06 -24.88
CA GLN A 37 2.39 3.10 -25.84
C GLN A 37 3.73 3.75 -25.48
N TYR A 38 4.02 3.84 -24.17
CA TYR A 38 5.25 4.47 -23.69
C TYR A 38 6.48 3.54 -23.68
N LYS A 39 6.30 2.23 -23.92
CA LYS A 39 7.40 1.25 -23.91
C LYS A 39 8.37 1.42 -25.07
N LYS A 40 7.95 2.07 -26.16
CA LYS A 40 8.83 2.39 -27.30
C LYS A 40 9.81 3.52 -26.92
N GLU A 41 9.29 4.59 -26.33
CA GLU A 41 10.05 5.77 -25.92
C GLU A 41 10.88 5.52 -24.63
N CYS A 42 10.39 4.63 -23.75
CA CYS A 42 10.98 4.35 -22.45
C CYS A 42 11.28 2.85 -22.30
N PRO A 43 12.40 2.34 -22.82
CA PRO A 43 12.73 0.90 -22.81
C PRO A 43 12.77 0.28 -21.41
N GLY A 44 13.15 1.04 -20.38
CA GLY A 44 13.16 0.60 -18.98
C GLY A 44 11.81 0.11 -18.45
N LEU A 45 10.69 0.48 -19.10
CA LEU A 45 9.35 -0.02 -18.76
C LEU A 45 9.15 -1.48 -19.17
N LYS A 46 9.98 -2.04 -20.06
CA LYS A 46 9.94 -3.46 -20.46
C LYS A 46 10.56 -4.37 -19.41
N GLU A 47 11.42 -3.83 -18.55
CA GLU A 47 12.15 -4.59 -17.54
C GLU A 47 11.32 -4.86 -16.26
N VAL A 48 10.22 -4.16 -16.11
CA VAL A 48 9.32 -4.30 -14.95
C VAL A 48 8.02 -5.00 -15.34
N ASP A 49 7.27 -5.42 -14.33
CA ASP A 49 6.01 -6.11 -14.53
C ASP A 49 4.97 -5.22 -15.26
N SER A 50 4.43 -5.74 -16.35
CA SER A 50 3.41 -5.04 -17.16
C SER A 50 2.10 -4.83 -16.41
N LEU A 51 1.73 -5.76 -15.52
CA LEU A 51 0.52 -5.64 -14.70
C LEU A 51 0.66 -4.55 -13.65
N ALA A 52 1.87 -4.35 -13.11
CA ALA A 52 2.15 -3.23 -12.22
C ALA A 52 1.96 -1.88 -12.93
N LEU A 53 2.36 -1.78 -14.19
CA LEU A 53 2.12 -0.58 -15.01
C LEU A 53 0.63 -0.39 -15.34
N ALA A 54 -0.10 -1.47 -15.64
CA ALA A 54 -1.54 -1.43 -15.86
C ALA A 54 -2.30 -0.97 -14.60
N ASN A 55 -1.90 -1.43 -13.42
CA ASN A 55 -2.45 -0.95 -12.15
C ASN A 55 -2.19 0.56 -11.93
N ALA A 56 -1.06 1.10 -12.40
CA ALA A 56 -0.84 2.55 -12.34
C ALA A 56 -1.86 3.33 -13.20
N GLN A 57 -2.20 2.81 -14.39
CA GLN A 57 -3.28 3.36 -15.23
C GLN A 57 -4.64 3.29 -14.52
N MET A 58 -4.99 2.13 -13.95
CA MET A 58 -6.24 1.94 -13.22
C MET A 58 -6.35 2.90 -12.03
N ASN A 59 -5.25 3.08 -11.28
CA ASN A 59 -5.20 4.01 -10.16
C ASN A 59 -5.39 5.48 -10.62
N LEU A 60 -4.84 5.86 -11.76
CA LEU A 60 -5.07 7.19 -12.34
C LEU A 60 -6.54 7.34 -12.76
N GLN A 61 -7.12 6.34 -13.41
CA GLN A 61 -8.53 6.36 -13.79
C GLN A 61 -9.44 6.45 -12.57
N LYS A 62 -9.15 5.69 -11.50
CA LYS A 62 -9.87 5.76 -10.22
C LYS A 62 -9.79 7.17 -9.60
N ALA A 63 -8.62 7.82 -9.67
CA ALA A 63 -8.45 9.18 -9.16
C ALA A 63 -9.32 10.20 -9.95
N TYR A 64 -9.40 10.07 -11.27
CA TYR A 64 -10.31 10.89 -12.08
C TYR A 64 -11.79 10.59 -11.75
N ASN A 65 -12.17 9.33 -11.65
CA ASN A 65 -13.55 8.95 -11.32
C ASN A 65 -13.96 9.52 -9.95
N ASN A 66 -13.08 9.47 -8.96
CA ASN A 66 -13.33 10.04 -7.64
C ASN A 66 -13.49 11.56 -7.71
N PHE A 67 -12.65 12.26 -8.46
CA PHE A 67 -12.74 13.71 -8.67
C PHE A 67 -14.06 14.12 -9.33
N PHE A 68 -14.49 13.41 -10.39
CA PHE A 68 -15.75 13.70 -11.06
C PHE A 68 -16.99 13.33 -10.23
N ARG A 69 -16.87 12.36 -9.33
CA ARG A 69 -17.96 11.99 -8.42
C ARG A 69 -18.08 12.98 -7.25
N ASP A 70 -16.98 13.44 -6.69
CA ASP A 70 -16.92 14.39 -5.58
C ASP A 70 -15.75 15.37 -5.76
N PRO A 71 -16.03 16.61 -6.20
CA PRO A 71 -15.00 17.63 -6.40
C PRO A 71 -14.18 17.97 -5.14
N LYS A 72 -14.69 17.70 -3.93
CA LYS A 72 -13.96 17.90 -2.67
C LYS A 72 -12.72 17.02 -2.58
N VAL A 73 -12.68 15.88 -3.28
CA VAL A 73 -11.51 15.00 -3.36
C VAL A 73 -10.32 15.68 -4.05
N GLY A 74 -10.58 16.67 -4.90
CA GLY A 74 -9.58 17.41 -5.66
C GLY A 74 -9.07 16.67 -6.90
N PHE A 75 -8.45 17.43 -7.79
CA PHE A 75 -7.88 16.92 -9.05
C PHE A 75 -6.70 15.96 -8.81
N PRO A 76 -6.50 14.92 -9.65
CA PRO A 76 -5.37 14.01 -9.52
C PRO A 76 -4.03 14.73 -9.50
N LYS A 77 -3.20 14.43 -8.49
CA LYS A 77 -1.90 15.09 -8.28
C LYS A 77 -0.75 14.22 -8.77
N PHE A 78 0.33 14.88 -9.25
CA PHE A 78 1.59 14.20 -9.58
C PHE A 78 2.20 13.53 -8.33
N LYS A 79 2.69 12.31 -8.52
CA LYS A 79 3.34 11.52 -7.48
C LYS A 79 4.82 11.87 -7.38
N SER A 80 5.33 12.17 -6.20
CA SER A 80 6.74 12.41 -5.95
C SER A 80 7.39 11.26 -5.17
N ARG A 81 8.71 11.08 -5.33
CA ARG A 81 9.47 10.06 -4.60
C ARG A 81 9.39 10.24 -3.08
N HIS A 82 9.36 11.46 -2.62
CA HIS A 82 9.43 11.79 -1.20
C HIS A 82 8.08 11.81 -0.49
N LYS A 83 7.00 12.12 -1.22
CA LYS A 83 5.65 12.26 -0.66
C LYS A 83 4.76 11.04 -0.91
N THR A 84 5.11 10.18 -1.87
CA THR A 84 4.30 9.01 -2.22
C THR A 84 4.92 7.74 -1.68
N ARG A 85 4.12 6.89 -1.05
CA ARG A 85 4.56 5.57 -0.60
C ARG A 85 5.13 4.77 -1.77
N ALA A 86 6.31 4.21 -1.59
CA ALA A 86 6.92 3.31 -2.56
C ALA A 86 6.15 1.98 -2.56
N SER A 87 5.30 1.78 -3.57
CA SER A 87 4.50 0.56 -3.71
C SER A 87 4.08 0.33 -5.16
N TYR A 88 3.83 -0.94 -5.49
CA TYR A 88 3.14 -1.34 -6.71
C TYR A 88 2.26 -2.56 -6.45
N THR A 89 1.20 -2.72 -7.22
CA THR A 89 0.32 -3.88 -7.18
C THR A 89 0.43 -4.66 -8.47
N THR A 90 0.50 -5.98 -8.38
CA THR A 90 0.41 -6.90 -9.51
C THR A 90 -0.76 -7.86 -9.30
N ASN A 91 -1.50 -8.15 -10.36
CA ASN A 91 -2.62 -9.08 -10.32
C ASN A 91 -2.13 -10.49 -10.64
N ASN A 92 -2.77 -11.48 -10.04
CA ASN A 92 -2.51 -12.87 -10.40
C ASN A 92 -3.29 -13.22 -11.67
N GLN A 93 -2.55 -13.44 -12.75
CA GLN A 93 -3.12 -13.92 -14.00
C GLN A 93 -2.52 -15.31 -14.31
N LYS A 94 -3.36 -16.34 -14.32
CA LYS A 94 -2.95 -17.72 -14.67
C LYS A 94 -1.74 -18.22 -13.87
N GLY A 95 -1.70 -17.98 -12.56
CA GLY A 95 -0.61 -18.47 -11.69
C GLY A 95 0.72 -17.69 -11.79
N THR A 96 0.69 -16.45 -12.29
CA THR A 96 1.88 -15.59 -12.32
C THR A 96 2.36 -15.15 -10.94
N VAL A 97 1.48 -15.26 -9.94
CA VAL A 97 1.77 -15.01 -8.52
C VAL A 97 1.38 -16.25 -7.73
N ALA A 98 2.30 -16.77 -6.94
CA ALA A 98 2.09 -17.92 -6.05
C ALA A 98 2.82 -17.70 -4.73
N LEU A 99 2.34 -18.33 -3.67
CA LEU A 99 3.00 -18.35 -2.35
C LEU A 99 3.21 -19.82 -1.97
N GLU A 100 4.46 -20.25 -2.01
CA GLU A 100 4.85 -21.65 -1.85
C GLU A 100 6.10 -21.73 -0.95
N ASN A 101 6.09 -22.61 0.04
CA ASN A 101 7.24 -22.90 0.88
C ASN A 101 7.97 -21.67 1.44
N GLY A 102 7.22 -20.66 1.90
CA GLY A 102 7.78 -19.41 2.42
C GLY A 102 8.42 -18.49 1.36
N HIS A 103 8.13 -18.74 0.09
CA HIS A 103 8.56 -17.91 -1.03
C HIS A 103 7.35 -17.36 -1.80
N LEU A 104 7.41 -16.10 -2.12
CA LEU A 104 6.43 -15.42 -2.96
C LEU A 104 6.98 -15.32 -4.39
N LYS A 105 6.33 -15.99 -5.34
CA LYS A 105 6.61 -15.87 -6.76
C LYS A 105 5.99 -14.59 -7.29
N LEU A 106 6.77 -13.78 -7.98
CA LEU A 106 6.35 -12.51 -8.56
C LEU A 106 6.84 -12.37 -10.00
N PRO A 107 6.04 -11.75 -10.90
CA PRO A 107 6.49 -11.46 -12.25
C PRO A 107 7.79 -10.66 -12.26
N LYS A 108 8.73 -11.05 -13.11
CA LYS A 108 10.07 -10.44 -13.26
C LYS A 108 11.01 -10.60 -12.04
N ALA A 109 10.49 -10.77 -10.82
CA ALA A 109 11.30 -10.93 -9.61
C ALA A 109 11.62 -12.39 -9.30
N GLY A 110 10.84 -13.34 -9.83
CA GLY A 110 10.97 -14.75 -9.48
C GLY A 110 10.52 -15.03 -8.05
N TYR A 111 11.16 -15.99 -7.42
CA TYR A 111 10.87 -16.40 -6.05
C TYR A 111 11.60 -15.52 -5.04
N VAL A 112 10.85 -14.89 -4.14
CA VAL A 112 11.36 -14.01 -3.09
C VAL A 112 11.00 -14.61 -1.73
N LYS A 113 11.97 -14.82 -0.86
CA LYS A 113 11.74 -15.31 0.50
C LYS A 113 10.88 -14.33 1.27
N VAL A 114 9.82 -14.80 1.92
CA VAL A 114 8.91 -13.99 2.74
C VAL A 114 8.73 -14.61 4.11
N LYS A 115 8.55 -13.76 5.12
CA LYS A 115 8.13 -14.18 6.45
C LYS A 115 6.60 -14.18 6.48
N GLN A 116 6.04 -15.36 6.39
CA GLN A 116 4.59 -15.58 6.52
C GLN A 116 4.22 -15.70 8.00
N HIS A 117 3.19 -14.97 8.43
CA HIS A 117 2.74 -14.94 9.83
C HIS A 117 1.36 -15.56 10.03
N ARG A 118 0.70 -16.01 8.97
CA ARG A 118 -0.58 -16.73 9.04
C ARG A 118 -0.57 -17.88 8.06
N ALA A 119 -1.11 -19.02 8.45
CA ALA A 119 -1.46 -20.07 7.50
C ALA A 119 -2.55 -19.56 6.55
N ILE A 120 -2.49 -19.98 5.31
CA ILE A 120 -3.49 -19.63 4.29
C ILE A 120 -4.31 -20.88 4.05
N PRO A 121 -5.66 -20.83 4.19
CA PRO A 121 -6.52 -21.94 3.86
C PRO A 121 -6.38 -22.34 2.38
N GLU A 122 -6.55 -23.62 2.08
CA GLU A 122 -6.34 -24.19 0.74
C GLU A 122 -7.35 -23.68 -0.30
N ASP A 123 -8.54 -23.29 0.13
CA ASP A 123 -9.61 -22.73 -0.71
C ASP A 123 -9.38 -21.27 -1.12
N TYR A 124 -8.36 -20.61 -0.51
CA TYR A 124 -8.06 -19.21 -0.80
C TYR A 124 -7.25 -19.05 -2.08
N ARG A 125 -7.75 -18.24 -3.00
CA ARG A 125 -7.08 -17.92 -4.27
C ARG A 125 -6.45 -16.54 -4.24
N ILE A 126 -5.17 -16.46 -4.60
CA ILE A 126 -4.48 -15.15 -4.70
C ILE A 126 -5.05 -14.37 -5.87
N LYS A 127 -5.59 -13.18 -5.61
CA LYS A 127 -6.12 -12.23 -6.61
C LYS A 127 -5.07 -11.21 -7.03
N SER A 128 -4.39 -10.63 -6.07
CA SER A 128 -3.33 -9.65 -6.32
C SER A 128 -2.35 -9.56 -5.15
N VAL A 129 -1.17 -9.02 -5.42
CA VAL A 129 -0.15 -8.72 -4.42
C VAL A 129 0.31 -7.29 -4.55
N THR A 130 0.37 -6.59 -3.42
CA THR A 130 0.95 -5.25 -3.34
C THR A 130 2.27 -5.31 -2.59
N ILE A 131 3.36 -5.00 -3.28
CA ILE A 131 4.68 -4.84 -2.69
C ILE A 131 4.87 -3.39 -2.30
N SER A 132 5.32 -3.16 -1.07
CA SER A 132 5.59 -1.81 -0.57
C SER A 132 6.88 -1.77 0.23
N GLN A 133 7.47 -0.57 0.30
CA GLN A 133 8.63 -0.29 1.14
C GLN A 133 8.27 0.79 2.16
N ASN A 134 8.62 0.54 3.43
CA ASN A 134 8.46 1.54 4.47
C ASN A 134 9.67 2.53 4.46
N PRO A 135 9.56 3.68 5.16
CA PRO A 135 10.68 4.62 5.29
C PRO A 135 11.93 4.04 5.99
N GLY A 136 11.78 2.95 6.74
CA GLY A 136 12.87 2.21 7.37
C GLY A 136 13.64 1.30 6.41
N GLY A 137 13.21 1.18 5.15
CA GLY A 137 13.84 0.36 4.13
C GLY A 137 13.33 -1.08 4.04
N ASP A 138 12.43 -1.50 4.94
CA ASP A 138 11.88 -2.84 4.97
C ASP A 138 10.79 -3.01 3.90
N TYR A 139 10.72 -4.21 3.30
CA TYR A 139 9.72 -4.53 2.29
C TYR A 139 8.59 -5.37 2.89
N TYR A 140 7.38 -5.10 2.40
CA TYR A 140 6.16 -5.80 2.80
C TYR A 140 5.39 -6.25 1.57
N ALA A 141 4.79 -7.43 1.65
CA ALA A 141 3.85 -7.95 0.68
C ALA A 141 2.46 -8.03 1.32
N SER A 142 1.48 -7.32 0.74
CA SER A 142 0.07 -7.48 1.08
C SER A 142 -0.58 -8.33 0.01
N VAL A 143 -1.04 -9.52 0.39
CA VAL A 143 -1.67 -10.47 -0.51
C VAL A 143 -3.18 -10.38 -0.36
N LEU A 144 -3.88 -10.12 -1.46
CA LEU A 144 -5.33 -10.13 -1.53
C LEU A 144 -5.79 -11.51 -1.98
N PHE A 145 -6.60 -12.14 -1.17
CA PHE A 145 -7.23 -13.42 -1.46
C PHE A 145 -8.70 -13.25 -1.82
N GLU A 146 -9.19 -14.16 -2.63
CA GLU A 146 -10.59 -14.39 -2.93
C GLU A 146 -10.97 -15.77 -2.37
N TYR A 147 -12.07 -15.86 -1.68
CA TYR A 147 -12.61 -17.08 -1.11
C TYR A 147 -14.14 -17.02 -1.14
N GLU A 148 -14.78 -18.18 -1.14
CA GLU A 148 -16.23 -18.28 -1.01
C GLU A 148 -16.60 -18.17 0.46
N ASN A 149 -17.24 -17.06 0.83
CA ASN A 149 -17.70 -16.86 2.20
C ASN A 149 -19.06 -17.55 2.38
N GLN A 150 -19.03 -18.74 2.94
CA GLN A 150 -20.23 -19.40 3.41
C GLN A 150 -20.65 -18.80 4.76
N VAL A 151 -21.38 -17.68 4.70
CA VAL A 151 -21.99 -17.11 5.91
C VAL A 151 -23.06 -18.07 6.40
N GLN A 152 -22.71 -18.93 7.33
CA GLN A 152 -23.70 -19.66 8.10
C GLN A 152 -24.37 -18.67 9.06
N LYS A 153 -25.68 -18.45 8.89
CA LYS A 153 -26.47 -17.75 9.89
C LYS A 153 -26.48 -18.60 11.16
N GLN A 154 -25.70 -18.19 12.14
CA GLN A 154 -25.79 -18.82 13.45
C GLN A 154 -27.07 -18.33 14.14
N PRO A 155 -27.85 -19.22 14.77
CA PRO A 155 -28.99 -18.80 15.57
C PRO A 155 -28.49 -17.88 16.69
N MET A 156 -29.05 -16.68 16.79
CA MET A 156 -28.70 -15.74 17.84
C MET A 156 -29.41 -16.17 19.13
N HIS A 157 -28.68 -16.75 20.06
CA HIS A 157 -29.19 -17.16 21.37
C HIS A 157 -28.65 -16.29 22.50
N GLN A 158 -27.69 -15.41 22.23
CA GLN A 158 -27.08 -14.56 23.25
C GLN A 158 -26.90 -13.14 22.72
N PHE A 159 -27.18 -12.17 23.56
CA PHE A 159 -26.98 -10.76 23.30
C PHE A 159 -25.93 -10.22 24.25
N LEU A 160 -24.98 -9.45 23.74
CA LEU A 160 -23.98 -8.75 24.53
C LEU A 160 -24.15 -7.25 24.31
N GLY A 161 -24.50 -6.53 25.37
CA GLY A 161 -24.48 -5.07 25.37
C GLY A 161 -23.06 -4.57 25.62
N LEU A 162 -22.61 -3.57 24.83
CA LEU A 162 -21.32 -2.91 25.02
C LEU A 162 -21.55 -1.42 25.15
N ASP A 163 -20.97 -0.82 26.18
CA ASP A 163 -20.93 0.63 26.38
C ASP A 163 -19.49 1.13 26.34
N PHE A 164 -19.26 2.24 25.63
CA PHE A 164 -17.93 2.83 25.52
C PHE A 164 -17.56 3.57 26.80
N SER A 165 -16.43 3.21 27.42
CA SER A 165 -15.90 3.87 28.60
C SER A 165 -14.72 4.78 28.26
N MET A 166 -14.64 5.91 28.99
CA MET A 166 -13.49 6.84 28.90
C MET A 166 -12.30 6.36 29.74
N GLN A 167 -12.54 5.52 30.74
CA GLN A 167 -11.53 4.99 31.67
C GLN A 167 -11.03 3.62 31.24
N GLU A 168 -11.93 2.72 30.85
CA GLU A 168 -11.68 1.40 30.32
C GLU A 168 -11.90 1.39 28.81
N LEU A 169 -11.66 0.26 28.16
CA LEU A 169 -11.93 0.12 26.72
C LEU A 169 -13.44 0.09 26.43
N TYR A 170 -14.18 -0.68 27.21
CA TYR A 170 -15.65 -0.76 27.23
C TYR A 170 -16.10 -1.42 28.53
N ARG A 171 -17.41 -1.30 28.82
CA ARG A 171 -18.09 -2.08 29.83
C ARG A 171 -19.16 -2.93 29.14
N ASP A 172 -19.19 -4.22 29.41
CA ASP A 172 -20.18 -5.10 28.80
C ASP A 172 -21.33 -5.41 29.77
N SER A 173 -22.42 -5.97 29.23
CA SER A 173 -23.60 -6.36 30.01
C SER A 173 -23.35 -7.52 31.00
N GLU A 174 -22.18 -8.16 30.92
CA GLU A 174 -21.73 -9.19 31.86
C GLU A 174 -20.83 -8.62 32.97
N GLY A 175 -20.61 -7.30 32.99
CA GLY A 175 -19.81 -6.60 33.99
C GLY A 175 -18.29 -6.69 33.74
N ARG A 176 -17.85 -7.09 32.57
CA ARG A 176 -16.43 -7.10 32.21
C ARG A 176 -15.95 -5.69 31.81
N GLU A 177 -14.82 -5.28 32.34
CA GLU A 177 -14.23 -3.96 32.17
C GLU A 177 -12.74 -4.13 31.74
N PRO A 178 -12.46 -4.43 30.46
CA PRO A 178 -11.08 -4.61 30.03
C PRO A 178 -10.31 -3.30 30.08
N GLU A 179 -9.13 -3.33 30.71
CA GLU A 179 -8.25 -2.17 30.83
C GLU A 179 -7.90 -1.56 29.48
N TYR A 180 -7.84 -0.23 29.40
CA TYR A 180 -7.34 0.48 28.24
C TYR A 180 -5.78 0.46 28.24
N PRO A 181 -5.14 -0.30 27.36
CA PRO A 181 -3.69 -0.57 27.46
C PRO A 181 -2.80 0.65 27.18
N GLY A 182 -3.35 1.75 26.70
CA GLY A 182 -2.65 3.02 26.48
C GLY A 182 -1.47 2.93 25.50
N TYR A 183 -1.48 1.97 24.58
CA TYR A 183 -0.37 1.73 23.63
C TYR A 183 0.00 2.98 22.84
N TYR A 184 -0.98 3.74 22.39
CA TYR A 184 -0.73 4.96 21.62
C TYR A 184 0.07 5.99 22.43
N ARG A 185 -0.33 6.29 23.67
CA ARG A 185 0.35 7.28 24.52
C ARG A 185 1.78 6.87 24.84
N LYS A 186 2.00 5.58 25.16
CA LYS A 186 3.33 5.01 25.41
C LYS A 186 4.22 5.12 24.16
N ALA A 187 3.68 4.78 22.98
CA ALA A 187 4.39 4.89 21.71
C ALA A 187 4.70 6.34 21.32
N GLU A 188 3.76 7.26 21.54
CA GLU A 188 3.92 8.68 21.27
C GLU A 188 5.05 9.31 22.10
N GLN A 189 5.10 9.04 23.41
CA GLN A 189 6.17 9.54 24.27
C GLN A 189 7.54 9.03 23.82
N LYS A 190 7.63 7.73 23.47
CA LYS A 190 8.84 7.15 22.95
C LYS A 190 9.27 7.78 21.62
N LEU A 191 8.34 7.99 20.71
CA LEU A 191 8.57 8.65 19.42
C LEU A 191 9.08 10.10 19.62
N LYS A 192 8.41 10.90 20.46
CA LYS A 192 8.83 12.27 20.78
C LYS A 192 10.26 12.32 21.30
N ARG A 193 10.64 11.40 22.20
CA ARG A 193 12.02 11.30 22.72
C ARG A 193 13.04 11.02 21.62
N GLU A 194 12.77 10.05 20.75
CA GLU A 194 13.68 9.68 19.68
C GLU A 194 13.77 10.75 18.57
N GLN A 195 12.69 11.47 18.31
CA GLN A 195 12.67 12.63 17.40
C GLN A 195 13.52 13.80 17.95
N ARG A 196 13.44 14.07 19.26
CA ARG A 196 14.30 15.09 19.91
C ARG A 196 15.77 14.72 19.80
N LYS A 197 16.15 13.45 19.96
CA LYS A 197 17.53 12.99 19.72
C LYS A 197 17.96 13.22 18.28
N LEU A 198 17.09 12.86 17.31
CA LEU A 198 17.37 13.04 15.89
C LEU A 198 17.58 14.52 15.51
N SER A 199 16.81 15.45 16.09
CA SER A 199 16.91 16.87 15.79
C SER A 199 18.25 17.47 16.23
N LYS A 200 18.83 16.97 17.35
CA LYS A 200 20.11 17.41 17.90
C LYS A 200 21.34 16.87 17.18
N MET A 201 21.17 15.84 16.32
CA MET A 201 22.28 15.20 15.62
C MET A 201 22.72 15.99 14.39
N GLN A 202 24.03 16.02 14.12
CA GLN A 202 24.61 16.67 12.95
C GLN A 202 24.03 16.12 11.64
N LYS A 203 23.52 17.02 10.79
CA LYS A 203 22.99 16.68 9.46
C LYS A 203 24.10 16.05 8.61
N GLY A 204 23.76 14.95 7.91
CA GLY A 204 24.71 14.21 7.05
C GLY A 204 25.53 13.14 7.77
N SER A 205 25.57 13.11 9.11
CA SER A 205 26.34 12.09 9.85
C SER A 205 25.73 10.69 9.72
N LYS A 206 26.57 9.66 9.71
CA LYS A 206 26.16 8.24 9.71
C LYS A 206 25.24 7.90 10.89
N ASN A 207 25.52 8.44 12.07
CA ASN A 207 24.72 8.22 13.28
C ASN A 207 23.31 8.83 13.14
N ARG A 208 23.20 10.02 12.57
CA ARG A 208 21.89 10.62 12.26
C ARG A 208 21.10 9.78 11.25
N GLY A 209 21.78 9.19 10.27
CA GLY A 209 21.19 8.22 9.34
C GLY A 209 20.59 6.99 10.06
N LYS A 210 21.34 6.39 10.97
CA LYS A 210 20.87 5.26 11.81
C LYS A 210 19.66 5.67 12.67
N GLN A 211 19.75 6.83 13.31
CA GLN A 211 18.66 7.35 14.15
C GLN A 211 17.39 7.66 13.35
N ARG A 212 17.50 8.17 12.11
CA ARG A 212 16.37 8.39 11.21
C ARG A 212 15.65 7.07 10.89
N ILE A 213 16.40 5.99 10.62
CA ILE A 213 15.82 4.66 10.38
C ILE A 213 15.11 4.15 11.64
N ARG A 214 15.72 4.35 12.83
CA ARG A 214 15.11 3.96 14.11
C ARG A 214 13.77 4.68 14.34
N VAL A 215 13.72 5.99 14.12
CA VAL A 215 12.47 6.78 14.22
C VAL A 215 11.44 6.32 13.19
N ALA A 216 11.86 5.99 11.97
CA ALA A 216 10.97 5.52 10.90
C ALA A 216 10.36 4.13 11.16
N ARG A 217 10.98 3.31 12.04
CA ARG A 217 10.51 1.97 12.42
C ARG A 217 9.61 1.96 13.66
N MET A 218 9.45 3.11 14.31
CA MET A 218 8.53 3.30 15.44
C MET A 218 7.11 3.60 14.96
#